data_9ef2d3c0e1a623e3d2b31095d4720ade
#
_entry.id   9ef2d3c0e1a623e3d2b31095d4720ade
#
_cell.length_a   1.000
_cell.length_b   1.000
_cell.length_c   1.000
_cell.angle_alpha   90.00
_cell.angle_beta   90.00
_cell.angle_gamma   90.00
#
_symmetry.space_group_name_H-M   'P 1'
#
loop_
_entity.id
_entity.type
_entity.pdbx_description
1 polymer ?
#
loop_
_entity_poly.entity_id
_entity_poly.type
_entity_poly.pdbx_seq_one_letter_code
_entity_poly.pdbx_strand_id
1 'polypeptide(L)'
;MVTIDMARPDSAASREHETLVLGIETSCDETAAAVVARGSGGDGRILSNVVRAQWEAHRRYGGVVPEIAARAHVECLDEIVGQAMREAGVAIPDLAAVAVTAGPGLIGGLLVGVATAKAIALVHDLNFVAVNHLEAHALTVGLTEGLRPPYLLLLISGGHTQLLIVRGVGRYERLGTTIDDALGEAFDKTAKLLGLGFPGGPAVEKAAASGKAGRFALPRPMLGRSEPHFSFAGLKTAVRHQAQALTPLKDGDIADLCAEFEQAVADSVSNRVRRAMDIAAERLPESARHLVVAGGVAANKALRAALTDVAGQEGYTLHVPPPALCTDNAAMVAWAGVERLLLGLTDGLDFEARARWPLDPAAVPALGAGKQGAKA
;
A
#
# COMPACT_ATOMS: atom_id res chain seq x y z
N MET A 1 17.45 -10.66 8.84
CA MET A 1 18.05 -9.58 8.02
C MET A 1 18.10 -10.15 6.62
N VAL A 2 17.04 -9.96 5.82
CA VAL A 2 17.01 -10.40 4.42
C VAL A 2 17.66 -9.27 3.65
N THR A 3 18.88 -9.49 3.20
CA THR A 3 19.60 -8.60 2.29
C THR A 3 18.85 -8.70 0.96
N ILE A 4 18.22 -7.61 0.53
CA ILE A 4 17.78 -7.47 -0.87
C ILE A 4 19.08 -7.43 -1.64
N ASP A 5 19.36 -8.51 -2.38
CA ASP A 5 20.53 -8.58 -3.24
C ASP A 5 20.32 -7.57 -4.38
N MET A 6 20.90 -6.39 -4.22
CA MET A 6 20.98 -5.40 -5.28
C MET A 6 21.95 -5.98 -6.30
N ALA A 7 21.43 -6.63 -7.34
CA ALA A 7 22.22 -7.22 -8.40
C ALA A 7 23.26 -6.21 -8.90
N ARG A 8 24.54 -6.61 -8.89
CA ARG A 8 25.61 -5.84 -9.53
C ARG A 8 25.22 -5.57 -10.99
N PRO A 9 25.54 -4.41 -11.53
CA PRO A 9 25.21 -4.11 -12.91
C PRO A 9 25.84 -5.13 -13.85
N ASP A 10 25.00 -6.02 -14.41
CA ASP A 10 25.39 -6.89 -15.51
C ASP A 10 25.83 -6.04 -16.70
N SER A 11 26.81 -6.53 -17.46
CA SER A 11 27.34 -5.84 -18.63
C SER A 11 26.24 -5.47 -19.62
N ALA A 12 26.37 -4.35 -20.32
CA ALA A 12 25.39 -3.81 -21.28
C ALA A 12 24.88 -4.85 -22.32
N ALA A 13 25.66 -5.89 -22.60
CA ALA A 13 25.32 -6.96 -23.55
C ALA A 13 24.17 -7.90 -23.10
N SER A 14 23.81 -7.94 -21.81
CA SER A 14 22.71 -8.80 -21.30
C SER A 14 21.36 -8.10 -21.30
N ARG A 15 21.28 -6.81 -21.61
CA ARG A 15 20.06 -5.98 -21.53
C ARG A 15 19.26 -5.86 -22.81
N GLU A 16 19.74 -6.43 -23.93
CA GLU A 16 19.11 -6.27 -25.26
C GLU A 16 17.66 -6.77 -25.38
N HIS A 17 17.11 -7.42 -24.35
CA HIS A 17 15.73 -7.95 -24.36
C HIS A 17 14.94 -7.62 -23.09
N GLU A 18 15.38 -6.63 -22.31
CA GLU A 18 14.68 -6.24 -21.09
C GLU A 18 13.76 -5.03 -21.33
N THR A 19 12.56 -5.08 -20.77
CA THR A 19 11.66 -3.93 -20.71
C THR A 19 12.01 -3.10 -19.48
N LEU A 20 12.50 -1.87 -19.68
CA LEU A 20 12.88 -0.94 -18.62
C LEU A 20 11.79 0.11 -18.43
N VAL A 21 11.32 0.31 -17.20
CA VAL A 21 10.31 1.32 -16.88
C VAL A 21 10.77 2.16 -15.69
N LEU A 22 10.70 3.48 -15.85
CA LEU A 22 10.83 4.44 -14.76
C LEU A 22 9.48 4.58 -14.06
N GLY A 23 9.43 4.34 -12.75
CA GLY A 23 8.27 4.61 -11.89
C GLY A 23 8.45 5.89 -11.09
N ILE A 24 7.36 6.62 -10.90
CA ILE A 24 7.32 7.84 -10.07
C ILE A 24 6.14 7.74 -9.09
N GLU A 25 6.40 7.96 -7.79
CA GLU A 25 5.38 7.97 -6.73
C GLU A 25 5.42 9.30 -5.98
N THR A 26 4.27 9.98 -5.94
CA THR A 26 4.08 11.28 -5.24
C THR A 26 2.66 11.44 -4.68
N SER A 27 1.96 10.34 -4.42
CA SER A 27 0.53 10.39 -4.07
C SER A 27 0.24 10.83 -2.63
N CYS A 28 1.22 10.74 -1.73
CA CYS A 28 1.05 11.08 -0.32
C CYS A 28 2.24 11.92 0.21
N ASP A 29 3.05 11.38 1.12
CA ASP A 29 4.17 12.06 1.78
C ASP A 29 5.54 11.42 1.49
N GLU A 30 5.58 10.43 0.61
CA GLU A 30 6.80 9.91 0.01
C GLU A 30 7.00 10.45 -1.40
N THR A 31 8.21 10.96 -1.69
CA THR A 31 8.65 11.23 -3.05
C THR A 31 9.59 10.11 -3.48
N ALA A 32 9.23 9.37 -4.52
CA ALA A 32 10.06 8.26 -4.95
C ALA A 32 10.18 8.16 -6.47
N ALA A 33 11.33 7.63 -6.92
CA ALA A 33 11.56 7.19 -8.28
C ALA A 33 12.34 5.88 -8.29
N ALA A 34 12.03 5.01 -9.24
CA ALA A 34 12.64 3.70 -9.37
C ALA A 34 12.75 3.29 -10.83
N VAL A 35 13.75 2.48 -11.16
CA VAL A 35 13.83 1.79 -12.45
C VAL A 35 13.68 0.29 -12.20
N VAL A 36 12.73 -0.31 -12.90
CA VAL A 36 12.50 -1.75 -12.88
C VAL A 36 12.73 -2.32 -14.27
N ALA A 37 13.43 -3.45 -14.31
CA ALA A 37 13.64 -4.24 -15.51
C ALA A 37 12.75 -5.48 -15.48
N ARG A 38 12.20 -5.87 -16.63
CA ARG A 38 11.55 -7.17 -16.82
C ARG A 38 12.22 -7.92 -17.95
N GLY A 39 12.78 -9.08 -17.62
CA GLY A 39 13.38 -9.99 -18.57
C GLY A 39 12.37 -10.71 -19.44
N SER A 40 12.82 -11.32 -20.54
CA SER A 40 12.02 -12.14 -21.46
C SER A 40 11.33 -13.33 -20.77
N GLY A 41 11.91 -13.86 -19.69
CA GLY A 41 11.33 -14.92 -18.85
C GLY A 41 10.16 -14.44 -17.97
N GLY A 42 9.94 -13.15 -17.89
CA GLY A 42 8.88 -12.55 -17.08
C GLY A 42 9.31 -12.17 -15.66
N ASP A 43 10.59 -12.35 -15.31
CA ASP A 43 11.15 -12.00 -14.01
C ASP A 43 11.36 -10.50 -13.90
N GLY A 44 10.92 -9.93 -12.78
CA GLY A 44 11.13 -8.52 -12.45
C GLY A 44 12.41 -8.32 -11.63
N ARG A 45 13.17 -7.25 -11.92
CA ARG A 45 14.34 -6.82 -11.15
C ARG A 45 14.26 -5.34 -10.84
N ILE A 46 14.51 -4.98 -9.60
CA ILE A 46 14.62 -3.59 -9.17
C ILE A 46 16.06 -3.15 -9.44
N LEU A 47 16.27 -2.23 -10.37
CA LEU A 47 17.57 -1.66 -10.68
C LEU A 47 17.92 -0.49 -9.76
N SER A 48 16.90 0.27 -9.37
CA SER A 48 17.00 1.35 -8.37
C SER A 48 15.64 1.56 -7.72
N ASN A 49 15.63 2.05 -6.47
CA ASN A 49 14.41 2.48 -5.78
C ASN A 49 14.77 3.55 -4.73
N VAL A 50 14.68 4.80 -5.14
CA VAL A 50 15.02 5.97 -4.31
C VAL A 50 13.74 6.50 -3.69
N VAL A 51 13.68 6.54 -2.37
CA VAL A 51 12.51 7.01 -1.61
C VAL A 51 12.96 8.09 -0.62
N ARG A 52 12.28 9.23 -0.63
CA ARG A 52 12.44 10.32 0.34
C ARG A 52 11.12 10.54 1.08
N ALA A 53 11.04 10.08 2.32
CA ALA A 53 9.90 10.33 3.18
C ALA A 53 9.96 11.74 3.78
N GLN A 54 8.79 12.37 3.94
CA GLN A 54 8.66 13.76 4.40
C GLN A 54 8.24 13.84 5.88
N TRP A 55 8.46 12.81 6.68
CA TRP A 55 7.95 12.68 8.05
C TRP A 55 8.30 13.86 8.95
N GLU A 56 9.53 14.39 8.85
CA GLU A 56 9.98 15.52 9.66
C GLU A 56 9.14 16.79 9.39
N ALA A 57 8.78 17.02 8.12
CA ALA A 57 7.95 18.18 7.74
C ALA A 57 6.52 18.10 8.31
N HIS A 58 6.01 16.89 8.49
CA HIS A 58 4.63 16.63 8.95
C HIS A 58 4.52 16.40 10.45
N ARG A 59 5.61 16.02 11.12
CA ARG A 59 5.65 15.61 12.53
C ARG A 59 4.95 16.59 13.46
N ARG A 60 5.20 17.89 13.31
CA ARG A 60 4.60 18.94 14.17
C ARG A 60 3.08 19.06 14.04
N TYR A 61 2.50 18.56 12.97
CA TYR A 61 1.06 18.59 12.72
C TYR A 61 0.37 17.29 13.15
N GLY A 62 1.14 16.23 13.40
CA GLY A 62 0.63 14.92 13.79
C GLY A 62 -0.16 14.22 12.67
N GLY A 63 0.25 14.44 11.42
CA GLY A 63 -0.33 13.85 10.22
C GLY A 63 0.04 14.65 8.96
N VAL A 64 -0.21 14.09 7.79
CA VAL A 64 0.17 14.67 6.50
C VAL A 64 -0.61 15.95 6.21
N VAL A 65 0.11 17.02 5.85
CA VAL A 65 -0.46 18.29 5.40
C VAL A 65 -0.30 18.38 3.88
N PRO A 66 -1.39 18.32 3.09
CA PRO A 66 -1.33 18.18 1.62
C PRO A 66 -0.49 19.22 0.90
N GLU A 67 -0.56 20.49 1.34
CA GLU A 67 0.19 21.58 0.72
C GLU A 67 1.70 21.46 0.98
N ILE A 68 2.09 21.05 2.19
CA ILE A 68 3.49 20.81 2.52
C ILE A 68 4.04 19.67 1.68
N ALA A 69 3.26 18.56 1.57
CA ALA A 69 3.64 17.43 0.76
C ALA A 69 3.85 17.82 -0.71
N ALA A 70 2.91 18.55 -1.31
CA ALA A 70 3.01 18.99 -2.70
C ALA A 70 4.27 19.84 -2.97
N ARG A 71 4.60 20.78 -2.07
CA ARG A 71 5.81 21.61 -2.18
C ARG A 71 7.09 20.79 -2.07
N ALA A 72 7.14 19.87 -1.11
CA ALA A 72 8.30 19.00 -0.92
C ALA A 72 8.53 18.09 -2.14
N HIS A 73 7.47 17.61 -2.81
CA HIS A 73 7.61 16.88 -4.07
C HIS A 73 8.25 17.75 -5.17
N VAL A 74 7.80 19.00 -5.33
CA VAL A 74 8.37 19.92 -6.32
C VAL A 74 9.85 20.20 -6.06
N GLU A 75 10.25 20.30 -4.78
CA GLU A 75 11.62 20.63 -4.38
C GLU A 75 12.64 19.52 -4.62
N CYS A 76 12.20 18.24 -4.72
CA CYS A 76 13.15 17.15 -4.72
C CYS A 76 12.94 16.09 -5.82
N LEU A 77 11.82 16.12 -6.58
CA LEU A 77 11.51 15.04 -7.51
C LEU A 77 12.52 14.89 -8.64
N ASP A 78 13.04 16.00 -9.18
CA ASP A 78 14.05 16.00 -10.23
C ASP A 78 15.36 15.34 -9.76
N GLU A 79 15.82 15.68 -8.54
CA GLU A 79 16.98 15.06 -7.92
C GLU A 79 16.78 13.55 -7.73
N ILE A 80 15.60 13.14 -7.22
CA ILE A 80 15.27 11.73 -6.94
C ILE A 80 15.20 10.93 -8.24
N VAL A 81 14.57 11.47 -9.29
CA VAL A 81 14.56 10.83 -10.63
C VAL A 81 15.98 10.69 -11.17
N GLY A 82 16.78 11.77 -11.11
CA GLY A 82 18.17 11.74 -11.54
C GLY A 82 19.02 10.72 -10.75
N GLN A 83 18.80 10.60 -9.45
CA GLN A 83 19.46 9.60 -8.61
C GLN A 83 19.05 8.18 -9.00
N ALA A 84 17.75 7.92 -9.18
CA ALA A 84 17.25 6.61 -9.57
C ALA A 84 17.81 6.15 -10.92
N MET A 85 17.91 7.05 -11.89
CA MET A 85 18.51 6.76 -13.22
C MET A 85 20.02 6.45 -13.10
N ARG A 86 20.77 7.22 -12.29
CA ARG A 86 22.21 6.97 -12.06
C ARG A 86 22.45 5.64 -11.35
N GLU A 87 21.68 5.32 -10.30
CA GLU A 87 21.80 4.05 -9.58
C GLU A 87 21.46 2.84 -10.46
N ALA A 88 20.46 2.98 -11.32
CA ALA A 88 20.12 1.96 -12.30
C ALA A 88 21.16 1.77 -13.40
N GLY A 89 22.03 2.77 -13.63
CA GLY A 89 22.99 2.78 -14.73
C GLY A 89 22.33 2.75 -16.09
N VAL A 90 21.21 3.50 -16.27
CA VAL A 90 20.37 3.55 -17.49
C VAL A 90 20.20 5.00 -17.91
N ALA A 91 20.18 5.25 -19.21
CA ALA A 91 19.80 6.56 -19.76
C ALA A 91 18.31 6.62 -20.06
N ILE A 92 17.71 7.82 -20.04
CA ILE A 92 16.26 7.96 -20.29
C ILE A 92 15.82 7.36 -21.64
N PRO A 93 16.59 7.49 -22.74
CA PRO A 93 16.22 6.87 -24.02
C PRO A 93 16.21 5.34 -24.02
N ASP A 94 16.80 4.69 -23.01
CA ASP A 94 16.80 3.22 -22.88
C ASP A 94 15.48 2.71 -22.29
N LEU A 95 14.65 3.60 -21.74
CA LEU A 95 13.37 3.25 -21.14
C LEU A 95 12.31 2.96 -22.21
N ALA A 96 11.47 1.97 -21.94
CA ALA A 96 10.29 1.67 -22.75
C ALA A 96 9.07 2.53 -22.37
N ALA A 97 9.02 2.98 -21.11
CA ALA A 97 7.92 3.79 -20.60
C ALA A 97 8.31 4.58 -19.32
N VAL A 98 7.52 5.62 -19.05
CA VAL A 98 7.46 6.29 -17.75
C VAL A 98 6.09 5.98 -17.13
N ALA A 99 6.09 5.36 -15.97
CA ALA A 99 4.91 5.07 -15.17
C ALA A 99 4.83 6.02 -13.98
N VAL A 100 3.64 6.48 -13.65
CA VAL A 100 3.45 7.41 -12.53
C VAL A 100 2.16 7.12 -11.80
N THR A 101 2.15 7.24 -10.49
CA THR A 101 0.90 7.22 -9.74
C THR A 101 0.06 8.45 -10.10
N ALA A 102 -1.06 8.19 -10.77
CA ALA A 102 -2.00 9.23 -11.20
C ALA A 102 -3.26 9.30 -10.31
N GLY A 103 -3.32 8.47 -9.28
CA GLY A 103 -4.37 8.39 -8.25
C GLY A 103 -4.59 6.97 -7.74
N PRO A 104 -5.41 6.81 -6.68
CA PRO A 104 -5.89 7.86 -5.79
C PRO A 104 -4.77 8.46 -4.94
N GLY A 105 -5.00 9.69 -4.41
CA GLY A 105 -4.00 10.36 -3.57
C GLY A 105 -4.28 11.84 -3.35
N LEU A 106 -3.32 12.54 -2.76
CA LEU A 106 -3.36 13.98 -2.54
C LEU A 106 -3.16 14.70 -3.88
N ILE A 107 -4.17 15.41 -4.35
CA ILE A 107 -4.20 15.96 -5.71
C ILE A 107 -2.98 16.82 -6.03
N GLY A 108 -2.47 17.63 -5.08
CA GLY A 108 -1.29 18.46 -5.29
C GLY A 108 -0.03 17.63 -5.58
N GLY A 109 0.21 16.56 -4.82
CA GLY A 109 1.31 15.62 -5.03
C GLY A 109 1.17 14.89 -6.37
N LEU A 110 -0.03 14.33 -6.65
CA LEU A 110 -0.32 13.66 -7.92
C LEU A 110 -0.02 14.54 -9.13
N LEU A 111 -0.41 15.82 -9.09
CA LEU A 111 -0.15 16.77 -10.19
C LEU A 111 1.35 16.97 -10.44
N VAL A 112 2.17 17.01 -9.38
CA VAL A 112 3.64 17.14 -9.52
C VAL A 112 4.22 15.92 -10.23
N GLY A 113 3.90 14.70 -9.77
CA GLY A 113 4.40 13.47 -10.39
C GLY A 113 3.93 13.31 -11.84
N VAL A 114 2.63 13.49 -12.08
CA VAL A 114 2.01 13.35 -13.41
C VAL A 114 2.59 14.37 -14.40
N ALA A 115 2.76 15.63 -14.00
CA ALA A 115 3.36 16.64 -14.87
C ALA A 115 4.81 16.30 -15.23
N THR A 116 5.60 15.86 -14.25
CA THR A 116 6.99 15.44 -14.46
C THR A 116 7.08 14.23 -15.39
N ALA A 117 6.28 13.20 -15.15
CA ALA A 117 6.25 12.00 -15.99
C ALA A 117 5.86 12.29 -17.43
N LYS A 118 4.84 13.14 -17.64
CA LYS A 118 4.42 13.59 -18.97
C LYS A 118 5.51 14.39 -19.70
N ALA A 119 6.21 15.26 -18.98
CA ALA A 119 7.31 16.03 -19.56
C ALA A 119 8.44 15.10 -20.04
N ILE A 120 8.83 14.11 -19.23
CA ILE A 120 9.84 13.11 -19.60
C ILE A 120 9.36 12.30 -20.81
N ALA A 121 8.13 11.79 -20.78
CA ALA A 121 7.57 11.00 -21.86
C ALA A 121 7.51 11.78 -23.18
N LEU A 122 7.06 13.04 -23.13
CA LEU A 122 6.96 13.92 -24.29
C LEU A 122 8.32 14.21 -24.93
N VAL A 123 9.33 14.56 -24.10
CA VAL A 123 10.65 14.97 -24.60
C VAL A 123 11.42 13.79 -25.23
N HIS A 124 11.21 12.59 -24.71
CA HIS A 124 11.96 11.40 -25.11
C HIS A 124 11.14 10.41 -25.95
N ASP A 125 9.93 10.79 -26.36
CA ASP A 125 9.00 9.94 -27.14
C ASP A 125 8.76 8.55 -26.53
N LEU A 126 8.55 8.54 -25.18
CA LEU A 126 8.32 7.33 -24.41
C LEU A 126 6.82 7.11 -24.18
N ASN A 127 6.44 5.84 -23.99
CA ASN A 127 5.09 5.53 -23.52
C ASN A 127 4.85 6.14 -22.13
N PHE A 128 3.68 6.76 -21.95
CA PHE A 128 3.21 7.24 -20.67
C PHE A 128 2.20 6.24 -20.10
N VAL A 129 2.36 5.88 -18.81
CA VAL A 129 1.48 4.94 -18.12
C VAL A 129 0.99 5.56 -16.82
N ALA A 130 -0.30 5.88 -16.77
CA ALA A 130 -0.97 6.31 -15.54
C ALA A 130 -1.31 5.09 -14.70
N VAL A 131 -0.71 4.98 -13.52
CA VAL A 131 -0.88 3.85 -12.61
C VAL A 131 -1.83 4.23 -11.48
N ASN A 132 -2.76 3.33 -11.17
CA ASN A 132 -3.53 3.42 -9.94
C ASN A 132 -2.65 2.97 -8.76
N HIS A 133 -2.51 3.81 -7.73
CA HIS A 133 -1.69 3.56 -6.55
C HIS A 133 -2.02 2.20 -5.88
N LEU A 134 -3.30 1.87 -5.79
CA LEU A 134 -3.74 0.61 -5.19
C LEU A 134 -3.43 -0.60 -6.08
N GLU A 135 -3.43 -0.41 -7.42
CA GLU A 135 -2.97 -1.41 -8.39
C GLU A 135 -1.47 -1.66 -8.24
N ALA A 136 -0.67 -0.61 -8.02
CA ALA A 136 0.75 -0.76 -7.79
C ALA A 136 1.04 -1.65 -6.57
N HIS A 137 0.37 -1.40 -5.45
CA HIS A 137 0.45 -2.27 -4.27
C HIS A 137 -0.04 -3.70 -4.57
N ALA A 138 -1.16 -3.84 -5.27
CA ALA A 138 -1.74 -5.15 -5.57
C ALA A 138 -0.78 -6.03 -6.38
N LEU A 139 -0.07 -5.46 -7.37
CA LEU A 139 0.78 -6.20 -8.29
C LEU A 139 2.22 -6.42 -7.78
N THR A 140 2.62 -5.79 -6.66
CA THR A 140 3.99 -5.88 -6.12
C THR A 140 4.45 -7.32 -5.88
N VAL A 141 3.54 -8.23 -5.52
CA VAL A 141 3.85 -9.65 -5.33
C VAL A 141 4.37 -10.32 -6.60
N GLY A 142 3.94 -9.85 -7.77
CA GLY A 142 4.47 -10.30 -9.06
C GLY A 142 5.95 -9.94 -9.25
N LEU A 143 6.39 -8.79 -8.74
CA LEU A 143 7.79 -8.36 -8.76
C LEU A 143 8.65 -9.17 -7.77
N THR A 144 8.10 -9.48 -6.58
CA THR A 144 8.88 -10.08 -5.48
C THR A 144 8.90 -11.60 -5.49
N GLU A 145 7.83 -12.23 -5.94
CA GLU A 145 7.64 -13.67 -5.86
C GLU A 145 7.19 -14.31 -7.19
N GLY A 146 7.05 -13.52 -8.25
CA GLY A 146 6.57 -13.99 -9.55
C GLY A 146 5.10 -14.43 -9.56
N LEU A 147 4.35 -14.17 -8.47
CA LEU A 147 2.95 -14.59 -8.39
C LEU A 147 2.08 -13.84 -9.40
N ARG A 148 1.34 -14.57 -10.18
CA ARG A 148 0.41 -14.03 -11.19
C ARG A 148 -1.04 -14.13 -10.71
N PRO A 149 -1.91 -13.17 -11.06
CA PRO A 149 -3.34 -13.30 -10.83
C PRO A 149 -3.93 -14.58 -11.49
N PRO A 150 -5.03 -15.16 -10.95
CA PRO A 150 -5.86 -14.57 -9.93
C PRO A 150 -5.44 -14.91 -8.48
N TYR A 151 -5.79 -14.03 -7.52
CA TYR A 151 -5.59 -14.24 -6.07
C TYR A 151 -6.50 -13.32 -5.25
N LEU A 152 -6.65 -13.63 -3.94
CA LEU A 152 -7.30 -12.75 -2.96
C LEU A 152 -6.29 -11.74 -2.42
N LEU A 153 -6.65 -10.46 -2.39
CA LEU A 153 -5.83 -9.36 -1.88
C LEU A 153 -6.48 -8.75 -0.64
N LEU A 154 -5.71 -8.62 0.43
CA LEU A 154 -5.96 -7.71 1.54
C LEU A 154 -5.06 -6.48 1.37
N LEU A 155 -5.63 -5.35 1.01
CA LEU A 155 -4.95 -4.07 0.91
C LEU A 155 -5.18 -3.26 2.18
N ILE A 156 -4.08 -2.95 2.91
CA ILE A 156 -4.12 -2.25 4.22
C ILE A 156 -3.05 -1.16 4.29
N SER A 157 -3.48 0.09 4.14
CA SER A 157 -2.59 1.26 4.16
C SER A 157 -3.10 2.34 5.11
N GLY A 158 -2.45 3.49 5.11
CA GLY A 158 -2.89 4.68 5.85
C GLY A 158 -4.29 5.14 5.47
N GLY A 159 -4.63 5.10 4.18
CA GLY A 159 -5.91 5.60 3.65
C GLY A 159 -6.90 4.53 3.20
N HIS A 160 -6.48 3.26 3.07
CA HIS A 160 -7.29 2.22 2.46
C HIS A 160 -7.28 0.93 3.27
N THR A 161 -8.43 0.27 3.36
CA THR A 161 -8.58 -1.10 3.89
C THR A 161 -9.62 -1.81 3.06
N GLN A 162 -9.18 -2.73 2.19
CA GLN A 162 -10.04 -3.40 1.21
C GLN A 162 -9.67 -4.88 1.07
N LEU A 163 -10.68 -5.69 0.77
CA LEU A 163 -10.57 -7.08 0.32
C LEU A 163 -11.03 -7.16 -1.13
N LEU A 164 -10.15 -7.64 -2.01
CA LEU A 164 -10.40 -7.72 -3.43
C LEU A 164 -10.00 -9.09 -3.99
N ILE A 165 -10.71 -9.56 -5.00
CA ILE A 165 -10.18 -10.55 -5.93
C ILE A 165 -9.45 -9.81 -7.04
N VAL A 166 -8.17 -10.10 -7.20
CA VAL A 166 -7.36 -9.63 -8.33
C VAL A 166 -7.49 -10.67 -9.43
N ARG A 167 -8.20 -10.35 -10.50
CA ARG A 167 -8.39 -11.25 -11.65
C ARG A 167 -7.34 -11.06 -12.74
N GLY A 168 -6.64 -9.95 -12.71
CA GLY A 168 -5.61 -9.54 -13.66
C GLY A 168 -5.32 -8.06 -13.54
N VAL A 169 -4.35 -7.57 -14.28
CA VAL A 169 -4.03 -6.14 -14.39
C VAL A 169 -5.28 -5.39 -14.86
N GLY A 170 -5.67 -4.32 -14.16
CA GLY A 170 -6.86 -3.54 -14.46
C GLY A 170 -8.19 -4.25 -14.18
N ARG A 171 -8.21 -5.46 -13.61
CA ARG A 171 -9.42 -6.26 -13.37
C ARG A 171 -9.51 -6.70 -11.92
N TYR A 172 -10.28 -5.95 -11.14
CA TYR A 172 -10.46 -6.10 -9.71
C TYR A 172 -11.92 -6.27 -9.35
N GLU A 173 -12.20 -7.06 -8.32
CA GLU A 173 -13.54 -7.28 -7.77
C GLU A 173 -13.49 -7.05 -6.27
N ARG A 174 -14.11 -5.97 -5.78
CA ARG A 174 -14.10 -5.61 -4.37
C ARG A 174 -15.12 -6.44 -3.60
N LEU A 175 -14.65 -7.26 -2.67
CA LEU A 175 -15.49 -8.03 -1.75
C LEU A 175 -15.88 -7.23 -0.51
N GLY A 176 -14.95 -6.44 0.01
CA GLY A 176 -15.15 -5.65 1.22
C GLY A 176 -14.27 -4.41 1.28
N THR A 177 -14.67 -3.45 2.08
CA THR A 177 -13.93 -2.20 2.34
C THR A 177 -14.23 -1.71 3.75
N THR A 178 -13.40 -0.80 4.29
CA THR A 178 -13.77 -0.12 5.52
C THR A 178 -14.96 0.81 5.29
N ILE A 179 -15.87 0.87 6.27
CA ILE A 179 -17.05 1.75 6.24
C ILE A 179 -16.78 3.08 6.97
N ASP A 180 -15.65 3.20 7.64
CA ASP A 180 -15.25 4.39 8.40
C ASP A 180 -13.74 4.65 8.29
N ASP A 181 -12.97 4.57 9.38
CA ASP A 181 -11.51 4.78 9.37
C ASP A 181 -10.80 3.62 8.63
N ALA A 182 -9.75 3.92 7.85
CA ALA A 182 -8.83 2.90 7.38
C ALA A 182 -7.99 2.35 8.56
N LEU A 183 -7.43 1.16 8.40
CA LEU A 183 -6.69 0.51 9.50
C LEU A 183 -5.45 1.32 9.92
N GLY A 184 -4.65 1.81 8.97
CA GLY A 184 -3.50 2.66 9.29
C GLY A 184 -3.91 3.96 9.96
N GLU A 185 -4.99 4.59 9.50
CA GLU A 185 -5.58 5.77 10.15
C GLU A 185 -6.02 5.48 11.59
N ALA A 186 -6.54 4.27 11.86
CA ALA A 186 -6.90 3.85 13.23
C ALA A 186 -5.67 3.70 14.13
N PHE A 187 -4.56 3.15 13.62
CA PHE A 187 -3.27 3.11 14.31
C PHE A 187 -2.75 4.52 14.62
N ASP A 188 -2.72 5.42 13.63
CA ASP A 188 -2.22 6.79 13.80
C ASP A 188 -3.05 7.57 14.82
N LYS A 189 -4.38 7.46 14.76
CA LYS A 189 -5.28 8.10 15.74
C LYS A 189 -5.12 7.54 17.14
N THR A 190 -4.88 6.22 17.27
CA THR A 190 -4.63 5.56 18.55
C THR A 190 -3.29 6.00 19.15
N ALA A 191 -2.22 6.04 18.35
CA ALA A 191 -0.92 6.54 18.76
C ALA A 191 -0.99 8.00 19.23
N LYS A 192 -1.64 8.86 18.47
CA LYS A 192 -1.85 10.27 18.83
C LYS A 192 -2.60 10.43 20.14
N LEU A 193 -3.66 9.63 20.35
CA LEU A 193 -4.46 9.63 21.58
C LEU A 193 -3.64 9.23 22.82
N LEU A 194 -2.72 8.26 22.64
CA LEU A 194 -1.86 7.75 23.71
C LEU A 194 -0.52 8.51 23.86
N GLY A 195 -0.29 9.57 23.05
CA GLY A 195 0.93 10.37 23.11
C GLY A 195 2.18 9.71 22.56
N LEU A 196 2.04 8.67 21.70
CA LEU A 196 3.17 7.87 21.18
C LEU A 196 3.88 8.51 19.96
N GLY A 197 3.26 9.52 19.32
CA GLY A 197 3.83 10.22 18.19
C GLY A 197 3.42 9.63 16.83
N PHE A 198 4.18 9.98 15.77
CA PHE A 198 3.93 9.62 14.37
C PHE A 198 5.22 9.08 13.73
N PRO A 199 5.16 8.05 12.85
CA PRO A 199 3.99 7.30 12.38
C PRO A 199 3.43 6.35 13.46
N GLY A 200 2.08 6.25 13.51
CA GLY A 200 1.38 5.59 14.61
C GLY A 200 1.50 4.07 14.61
N GLY A 201 1.50 3.42 13.45
CA GLY A 201 1.62 1.96 13.36
C GLY A 201 2.85 1.41 14.11
N PRO A 202 4.08 1.81 13.73
CA PRO A 202 5.30 1.39 14.43
C PRO A 202 5.35 1.80 15.89
N ALA A 203 4.77 2.97 16.25
CA ALA A 203 4.76 3.45 17.63
C ALA A 203 3.86 2.59 18.53
N VAL A 204 2.67 2.22 18.06
CA VAL A 204 1.76 1.30 18.75
C VAL A 204 2.38 -0.09 18.89
N GLU A 205 2.94 -0.66 17.80
CA GLU A 205 3.60 -1.96 17.81
C GLU A 205 4.75 -2.00 18.83
N LYS A 206 5.58 -0.96 18.87
CA LYS A 206 6.66 -0.85 19.83
C LYS A 206 6.16 -0.81 21.28
N ALA A 207 5.10 -0.05 21.57
CA ALA A 207 4.51 0.01 22.90
C ALA A 207 3.85 -1.31 23.27
N ALA A 208 3.10 -1.94 22.37
CA ALA A 208 2.43 -3.22 22.58
C ALA A 208 3.39 -4.35 22.93
N ALA A 209 4.63 -4.32 22.41
CA ALA A 209 5.65 -5.35 22.68
C ALA A 209 5.97 -5.57 24.16
N SER A 210 5.76 -4.57 25.02
CA SER A 210 5.93 -4.66 26.48
C SER A 210 4.61 -4.81 27.24
N GLY A 211 3.47 -4.77 26.55
CA GLY A 211 2.13 -4.85 27.13
C GLY A 211 1.56 -6.27 27.16
N LYS A 212 0.42 -6.40 27.82
CA LYS A 212 -0.35 -7.64 27.87
C LYS A 212 -1.79 -7.37 27.44
N ALA A 213 -2.26 -8.11 26.42
CA ALA A 213 -3.66 -8.13 26.04
C ALA A 213 -4.52 -8.85 27.11
N GLY A 214 -5.85 -8.61 27.06
CA GLY A 214 -6.82 -9.24 27.97
C GLY A 214 -7.18 -8.42 29.20
N ARG A 215 -6.50 -7.29 29.46
CA ARG A 215 -6.84 -6.38 30.55
C ARG A 215 -8.04 -5.48 30.23
N PHE A 216 -8.23 -5.13 28.97
CA PHE A 216 -9.28 -4.23 28.52
C PHE A 216 -10.26 -4.93 27.57
N ALA A 217 -11.55 -4.66 27.76
CA ALA A 217 -12.58 -5.19 26.88
C ALA A 217 -12.79 -4.26 25.67
N LEU A 218 -11.87 -4.33 24.67
CA LEU A 218 -12.07 -3.59 23.44
C LEU A 218 -13.01 -4.35 22.48
N PRO A 219 -13.85 -3.66 21.70
CA PRO A 219 -14.75 -4.31 20.75
C PRO A 219 -13.97 -4.97 19.61
N ARG A 220 -14.60 -5.97 18.95
CA ARG A 220 -14.16 -6.57 17.70
C ARG A 220 -15.19 -6.19 16.63
N PRO A 221 -15.00 -5.04 15.95
CA PRO A 221 -16.00 -4.54 15.03
C PRO A 221 -16.26 -5.50 13.87
N MET A 222 -17.50 -5.51 13.37
CA MET A 222 -17.97 -6.32 12.24
C MET A 222 -17.94 -7.83 12.45
N LEU A 223 -17.52 -8.33 13.60
CA LEU A 223 -17.49 -9.76 13.90
C LEU A 223 -18.89 -10.38 13.67
N GLY A 224 -18.96 -11.50 12.94
CA GLY A 224 -20.21 -12.22 12.66
C GLY A 224 -21.09 -11.62 11.55
N ARG A 225 -20.67 -10.51 10.91
CA ARG A 225 -21.40 -9.98 9.75
C ARG A 225 -21.11 -10.82 8.50
N SER A 226 -22.13 -10.90 7.60
CA SER A 226 -22.06 -11.67 6.34
C SER A 226 -21.09 -11.04 5.32
N GLU A 227 -21.13 -9.70 5.21
CA GLU A 227 -20.26 -8.97 4.31
C GLU A 227 -18.85 -8.79 4.94
N PRO A 228 -17.76 -8.93 4.15
CA PRO A 228 -16.40 -8.81 4.66
C PRO A 228 -15.93 -7.35 4.77
N HIS A 229 -16.83 -6.46 5.21
CA HIS A 229 -16.48 -5.06 5.47
C HIS A 229 -15.75 -4.89 6.80
N PHE A 230 -14.99 -3.78 6.92
CA PHE A 230 -14.26 -3.39 8.11
C PHE A 230 -14.87 -2.13 8.76
N SER A 231 -14.59 -1.94 10.05
CA SER A 231 -14.86 -0.72 10.79
C SER A 231 -13.84 -0.59 11.91
N PHE A 232 -13.23 0.58 12.10
CA PHE A 232 -12.21 0.80 13.13
C PHE A 232 -12.45 2.05 13.97
N ALA A 233 -13.34 2.97 13.58
CA ALA A 233 -13.62 4.19 14.33
C ALA A 233 -14.18 3.92 15.74
N GLY A 234 -15.00 2.87 15.88
CA GLY A 234 -15.52 2.43 17.17
C GLY A 234 -14.44 1.89 18.11
N LEU A 235 -13.46 1.17 17.56
CA LEU A 235 -12.33 0.63 18.32
C LEU A 235 -11.48 1.76 18.92
N LYS A 236 -11.11 2.77 18.10
CA LYS A 236 -10.41 3.97 18.56
C LYS A 236 -11.17 4.68 19.69
N THR A 237 -12.51 4.79 19.56
CA THR A 237 -13.34 5.43 20.59
C THR A 237 -13.32 4.64 21.89
N ALA A 238 -13.32 3.30 21.83
CA ALA A 238 -13.20 2.45 23.00
C ALA A 238 -11.84 2.62 23.70
N VAL A 239 -10.72 2.68 22.94
CA VAL A 239 -9.39 2.98 23.51
C VAL A 239 -9.40 4.32 24.23
N ARG A 240 -10.00 5.36 23.65
CA ARG A 240 -10.11 6.67 24.29
C ARG A 240 -10.84 6.60 25.63
N HIS A 241 -11.95 5.89 25.71
CA HIS A 241 -12.72 5.76 26.96
C HIS A 241 -11.92 5.03 28.04
N GLN A 242 -11.21 3.94 27.68
CA GLN A 242 -10.34 3.22 28.62
C GLN A 242 -9.19 4.11 29.11
N ALA A 243 -8.53 4.83 28.21
CA ALA A 243 -7.45 5.75 28.57
C ALA A 243 -7.92 6.86 29.50
N GLN A 244 -9.10 7.46 29.26
CA GLN A 244 -9.68 8.49 30.10
C GLN A 244 -10.02 7.97 31.50
N ALA A 245 -10.50 6.74 31.63
CA ALA A 245 -10.83 6.12 32.90
C ALA A 245 -9.59 5.83 33.79
N LEU A 246 -8.40 5.77 33.17
CA LEU A 246 -7.13 5.48 33.85
C LEU A 246 -6.28 6.73 34.12
N THR A 247 -6.78 7.92 33.81
CA THR A 247 -5.99 9.16 33.95
C THR A 247 -5.59 9.43 35.42
N PRO A 248 -4.29 9.69 35.72
CA PRO A 248 -3.16 9.79 34.76
C PRO A 248 -2.65 8.43 34.27
N LEU A 249 -2.47 8.29 32.94
CA LEU A 249 -1.95 7.08 32.31
C LEU A 249 -0.49 6.82 32.74
N LYS A 250 -0.19 5.56 33.05
CA LYS A 250 1.17 5.06 33.26
C LYS A 250 1.67 4.33 31.99
N ASP A 251 2.97 4.22 31.82
CA ASP A 251 3.57 3.53 30.65
C ASP A 251 3.05 2.09 30.50
N GLY A 252 2.85 1.37 31.62
CA GLY A 252 2.26 0.02 31.59
C GLY A 252 0.80 0.00 31.11
N ASP A 253 0.00 1.04 31.43
CA ASP A 253 -1.38 1.14 30.96
C ASP A 253 -1.40 1.39 29.45
N ILE A 254 -0.48 2.23 28.95
CA ILE A 254 -0.31 2.50 27.52
C ILE A 254 0.10 1.24 26.77
N ALA A 255 1.08 0.50 27.32
CA ALA A 255 1.55 -0.76 26.71
C ALA A 255 0.42 -1.80 26.63
N ASP A 256 -0.33 -2.00 27.70
CA ASP A 256 -1.45 -2.95 27.74
C ASP A 256 -2.60 -2.53 26.80
N LEU A 257 -2.91 -1.22 26.71
CA LEU A 257 -3.90 -0.70 25.76
C LEU A 257 -3.47 -0.93 24.30
N CYS A 258 -2.18 -0.72 24.01
CA CYS A 258 -1.64 -0.98 22.67
C CYS A 258 -1.69 -2.47 22.33
N ALA A 259 -1.32 -3.36 23.28
CA ALA A 259 -1.39 -4.81 23.06
C ALA A 259 -2.82 -5.29 22.83
N GLU A 260 -3.79 -4.78 23.63
CA GLU A 260 -5.21 -5.12 23.43
C GLU A 260 -5.76 -4.55 22.11
N PHE A 261 -5.32 -3.34 21.71
CA PHE A 261 -5.71 -2.76 20.43
C PHE A 261 -5.21 -3.61 19.26
N GLU A 262 -3.95 -4.03 19.26
CA GLU A 262 -3.40 -4.92 18.22
C GLU A 262 -4.13 -6.26 18.18
N GLN A 263 -4.43 -6.85 19.34
CA GLN A 263 -5.21 -8.10 19.41
C GLN A 263 -6.61 -7.92 18.83
N ALA A 264 -7.30 -6.82 19.17
CA ALA A 264 -8.64 -6.53 18.66
C ALA A 264 -8.66 -6.30 17.15
N VAL A 265 -7.61 -5.67 16.62
CA VAL A 265 -7.38 -5.51 15.18
C VAL A 265 -7.16 -6.86 14.52
N ALA A 266 -6.23 -7.67 15.05
CA ALA A 266 -5.90 -9.00 14.52
C ALA A 266 -7.14 -9.90 14.47
N ASP A 267 -7.94 -9.95 15.55
CA ASP A 267 -9.18 -10.74 15.62
C ASP A 267 -10.19 -10.28 14.57
N SER A 268 -10.39 -8.97 14.45
CA SER A 268 -11.36 -8.38 13.50
C SER A 268 -10.93 -8.62 12.05
N VAL A 269 -9.67 -8.37 11.71
CA VAL A 269 -9.15 -8.55 10.36
C VAL A 269 -9.16 -10.04 9.97
N SER A 270 -8.70 -10.93 10.85
CA SER A 270 -8.72 -12.37 10.64
C SER A 270 -10.11 -12.90 10.32
N ASN A 271 -11.12 -12.44 11.08
CA ASN A 271 -12.50 -12.83 10.84
C ASN A 271 -13.04 -12.33 9.48
N ARG A 272 -12.71 -11.10 9.08
CA ARG A 272 -13.14 -10.56 7.78
C ARG A 272 -12.43 -11.21 6.61
N VAL A 273 -11.12 -11.50 6.77
CA VAL A 273 -10.33 -12.23 5.76
C VAL A 273 -10.88 -13.65 5.57
N ARG A 274 -11.18 -14.38 6.65
CA ARG A 274 -11.82 -15.70 6.55
C ARG A 274 -13.12 -15.63 5.75
N ARG A 275 -13.97 -14.63 6.03
CA ARG A 275 -15.21 -14.45 5.27
C ARG A 275 -14.96 -14.13 3.79
N ALA A 276 -13.92 -13.38 3.47
CA ALA A 276 -13.53 -13.13 2.08
C ALA A 276 -12.97 -14.37 1.39
N MET A 277 -12.24 -15.23 2.13
CA MET A 277 -11.76 -16.52 1.63
C MET A 277 -12.92 -17.46 1.27
N ASP A 278 -13.98 -17.53 2.10
CA ASP A 278 -15.19 -18.29 1.77
C ASP A 278 -15.79 -17.84 0.43
N ILE A 279 -15.95 -16.51 0.24
CA ILE A 279 -16.49 -15.94 -1.00
C ILE A 279 -15.55 -16.18 -2.18
N ALA A 280 -14.24 -16.04 -1.97
CA ALA A 280 -13.26 -16.24 -3.02
C ALA A 280 -13.16 -17.71 -3.45
N ALA A 281 -13.33 -18.66 -2.52
CA ALA A 281 -13.33 -20.09 -2.82
C ALA A 281 -14.45 -20.52 -3.78
N GLU A 282 -15.58 -19.79 -3.78
CA GLU A 282 -16.68 -20.01 -4.73
C GLU A 282 -16.40 -19.41 -6.12
N ARG A 283 -15.46 -18.47 -6.25
CA ARG A 283 -15.23 -17.65 -7.44
C ARG A 283 -13.88 -17.85 -8.10
N LEU A 284 -12.95 -18.51 -7.42
CA LEU A 284 -11.60 -18.77 -7.87
C LEU A 284 -11.30 -20.28 -7.86
N PRO A 285 -10.46 -20.77 -8.79
CA PRO A 285 -10.01 -22.15 -8.76
C PRO A 285 -9.11 -22.41 -7.53
N GLU A 286 -8.98 -23.67 -7.12
CA GLU A 286 -8.12 -24.05 -5.98
C GLU A 286 -6.65 -23.63 -6.16
N SER A 287 -6.15 -23.66 -7.40
CA SER A 287 -4.80 -23.20 -7.73
C SER A 287 -4.57 -21.71 -7.48
N ALA A 288 -5.63 -20.93 -7.23
CA ALA A 288 -5.59 -19.51 -6.91
C ALA A 288 -5.84 -19.22 -5.42
N ARG A 289 -5.73 -20.22 -4.54
CA ARG A 289 -5.80 -20.04 -3.08
C ARG A 289 -4.53 -19.37 -2.53
N HIS A 290 -4.31 -18.13 -2.98
CA HIS A 290 -3.26 -17.25 -2.51
C HIS A 290 -3.91 -16.05 -1.83
N LEU A 291 -3.43 -15.72 -0.63
CA LEU A 291 -3.73 -14.45 0.06
C LEU A 291 -2.53 -13.54 -0.06
N VAL A 292 -2.67 -12.46 -0.80
CA VAL A 292 -1.67 -11.40 -0.86
C VAL A 292 -2.05 -10.30 0.14
N VAL A 293 -1.09 -9.83 0.93
CA VAL A 293 -1.28 -8.71 1.86
C VAL A 293 -0.35 -7.58 1.45
N ALA A 294 -0.91 -6.43 1.12
CA ALA A 294 -0.15 -5.28 0.62
C ALA A 294 -0.53 -3.98 1.35
N GLY A 295 0.35 -2.98 1.26
CA GLY A 295 0.23 -1.69 1.94
C GLY A 295 0.99 -1.64 3.26
N GLY A 296 1.28 -0.43 3.76
CA GLY A 296 2.20 -0.21 4.89
C GLY A 296 1.86 -0.96 6.19
N VAL A 297 0.57 -1.18 6.47
CA VAL A 297 0.14 -1.92 7.68
C VAL A 297 0.47 -3.43 7.59
N ALA A 298 0.73 -3.98 6.40
CA ALA A 298 1.20 -5.35 6.22
C ALA A 298 2.55 -5.64 6.90
N ALA A 299 3.30 -4.60 7.26
CA ALA A 299 4.55 -4.71 8.02
C ALA A 299 4.33 -5.07 9.50
N ASN A 300 3.12 -4.86 10.08
CA ASN A 300 2.82 -5.16 11.49
C ASN A 300 2.93 -6.66 11.77
N LYS A 301 3.75 -7.02 12.77
CA LYS A 301 4.09 -8.43 13.07
C LYS A 301 2.92 -9.21 13.66
N ALA A 302 2.14 -8.60 14.56
CA ALA A 302 1.00 -9.27 15.19
C ALA A 302 -0.08 -9.60 14.15
N LEU A 303 -0.36 -8.66 13.27
CA LEU A 303 -1.31 -8.87 12.18
C LEU A 303 -0.81 -9.92 11.18
N ARG A 304 0.48 -9.88 10.83
CA ARG A 304 1.08 -10.88 9.93
C ARG A 304 0.98 -12.29 10.52
N ALA A 305 1.28 -12.48 11.81
CA ALA A 305 1.15 -13.75 12.49
C ALA A 305 -0.29 -14.28 12.44
N ALA A 306 -1.27 -13.44 12.80
CA ALA A 306 -2.68 -13.81 12.74
C ALA A 306 -3.16 -14.17 11.33
N LEU A 307 -2.69 -13.45 10.30
CA LEU A 307 -3.03 -13.76 8.90
C LEU A 307 -2.35 -15.05 8.42
N THR A 308 -1.15 -15.35 8.89
CA THR A 308 -0.47 -16.63 8.61
C THR A 308 -1.30 -17.81 9.14
N ASP A 309 -1.77 -17.69 10.38
CA ASP A 309 -2.60 -18.74 11.00
C ASP A 309 -3.93 -18.92 10.26
N VAL A 310 -4.61 -17.84 9.91
CA VAL A 310 -5.87 -17.89 9.14
C VAL A 310 -5.65 -18.50 7.76
N ALA A 311 -4.63 -18.06 7.03
CA ALA A 311 -4.34 -18.58 5.71
C ALA A 311 -4.07 -20.10 5.75
N GLY A 312 -3.25 -20.54 6.72
CA GLY A 312 -2.96 -21.98 6.91
C GLY A 312 -4.21 -22.80 7.26
N GLN A 313 -5.09 -22.28 8.12
CA GLN A 313 -6.34 -22.95 8.49
C GLN A 313 -7.31 -23.12 7.32
N GLU A 314 -7.37 -22.12 6.43
CA GLU A 314 -8.27 -22.12 5.26
C GLU A 314 -7.63 -22.67 3.98
N GLY A 315 -6.40 -23.20 4.06
CA GLY A 315 -5.70 -23.79 2.91
C GLY A 315 -5.23 -22.77 1.88
N TYR A 316 -4.96 -21.53 2.30
CA TYR A 316 -4.37 -20.47 1.47
C TYR A 316 -2.87 -20.35 1.72
N THR A 317 -2.13 -20.02 0.68
CA THR A 317 -0.73 -19.57 0.81
C THR A 317 -0.70 -18.07 1.04
N LEU A 318 -0.05 -17.63 2.13
CA LEU A 318 0.13 -16.21 2.42
C LEU A 318 1.36 -15.65 1.69
N HIS A 319 1.17 -14.50 1.03
CA HIS A 319 2.22 -13.73 0.36
C HIS A 319 2.25 -12.32 0.91
N VAL A 320 3.39 -11.89 1.41
CA VAL A 320 3.58 -10.52 1.92
C VAL A 320 4.89 -9.99 1.37
N PRO A 321 4.88 -8.95 0.53
CA PRO A 321 6.10 -8.35 0.03
C PRO A 321 7.06 -7.95 1.15
N PRO A 322 8.36 -7.83 0.86
CA PRO A 322 9.34 -7.30 1.82
C PRO A 322 8.89 -5.95 2.40
N PRO A 323 9.14 -5.66 3.68
CA PRO A 323 8.67 -4.43 4.34
C PRO A 323 8.98 -3.14 3.59
N ALA A 324 10.13 -3.05 2.93
CA ALA A 324 10.52 -1.89 2.12
C ALA A 324 9.66 -1.68 0.87
N LEU A 325 8.91 -2.70 0.43
CA LEU A 325 7.99 -2.64 -0.71
C LEU A 325 6.50 -2.69 -0.29
N CYS A 326 6.24 -2.79 1.02
CA CYS A 326 4.89 -2.65 1.57
C CYS A 326 4.46 -1.19 1.71
N THR A 327 5.40 -0.28 2.02
CA THR A 327 5.17 1.18 2.08
C THR A 327 5.23 1.78 0.68
N ASP A 328 4.79 3.05 0.55
CA ASP A 328 4.80 3.76 -0.72
C ASP A 328 6.21 3.85 -1.29
N ASN A 329 6.37 3.43 -2.54
CA ASN A 329 7.65 3.37 -3.24
C ASN A 329 7.43 3.38 -4.76
N ALA A 330 8.45 3.73 -5.52
CA ALA A 330 8.31 3.82 -6.97
C ALA A 330 8.55 2.49 -7.71
N ALA A 331 9.18 1.50 -7.07
CA ALA A 331 9.38 0.18 -7.71
C ALA A 331 8.04 -0.53 -7.97
N MET A 332 7.06 -0.39 -7.06
CA MET A 332 5.71 -0.92 -7.28
C MET A 332 5.01 -0.23 -8.46
N VAL A 333 5.24 1.09 -8.62
CA VAL A 333 4.65 1.87 -9.73
C VAL A 333 5.31 1.48 -11.04
N ALA A 334 6.64 1.37 -11.07
CA ALA A 334 7.38 0.91 -12.25
C ALA A 334 6.92 -0.50 -12.68
N TRP A 335 6.77 -1.42 -11.72
CA TRP A 335 6.30 -2.78 -11.99
C TRP A 335 4.88 -2.81 -12.55
N ALA A 336 3.94 -2.08 -11.94
CA ALA A 336 2.60 -1.95 -12.48
C ALA A 336 2.62 -1.35 -13.89
N GLY A 337 3.50 -0.38 -14.12
CA GLY A 337 3.75 0.19 -15.44
C GLY A 337 4.23 -0.85 -16.46
N VAL A 338 5.17 -1.71 -16.07
CA VAL A 338 5.64 -2.85 -16.90
C VAL A 338 4.48 -3.78 -17.26
N GLU A 339 3.71 -4.21 -16.26
CA GLU A 339 2.60 -5.15 -16.47
C GLU A 339 1.50 -4.54 -17.36
N ARG A 340 1.21 -3.23 -17.22
CA ARG A 340 0.27 -2.51 -18.09
C ARG A 340 0.80 -2.34 -19.50
N LEU A 341 2.06 -1.93 -19.65
CA LEU A 341 2.71 -1.73 -20.95
C LEU A 341 2.67 -3.01 -21.81
N LEU A 342 2.96 -4.16 -21.22
CA LEU A 342 2.95 -5.44 -21.93
C LEU A 342 1.56 -5.88 -22.39
N LEU A 343 0.52 -5.33 -21.80
CA LEU A 343 -0.88 -5.51 -22.23
C LEU A 343 -1.34 -4.42 -23.21
N GLY A 344 -0.45 -3.49 -23.61
CA GLY A 344 -0.81 -2.35 -24.43
C GLY A 344 -1.66 -1.30 -23.72
N LEU A 345 -1.70 -1.31 -22.39
CA LEU A 345 -2.47 -0.38 -21.57
C LEU A 345 -1.62 0.86 -21.29
N THR A 346 -1.44 1.71 -22.26
CA THR A 346 -0.78 3.01 -22.17
C THR A 346 -1.82 4.13 -22.20
N ASP A 347 -1.43 5.32 -21.77
CA ASP A 347 -2.31 6.46 -21.65
C ASP A 347 -1.79 7.65 -22.46
N GLY A 348 -2.70 8.54 -22.88
CA GLY A 348 -2.33 9.79 -23.54
C GLY A 348 -1.83 10.85 -22.56
N LEU A 349 -1.15 11.85 -23.10
CA LEU A 349 -0.69 13.00 -22.29
C LEU A 349 -1.83 13.90 -21.78
N ASP A 350 -3.06 13.66 -22.22
CA ASP A 350 -4.28 14.29 -21.72
C ASP A 350 -4.85 13.63 -20.48
N PHE A 351 -4.31 12.48 -20.05
CA PHE A 351 -4.78 11.80 -18.83
C PHE A 351 -4.75 12.72 -17.61
N GLU A 352 -5.83 12.78 -16.84
CA GLU A 352 -5.97 13.64 -15.68
C GLU A 352 -5.64 12.91 -14.36
N ALA A 353 -4.95 13.58 -13.44
CA ALA A 353 -4.73 13.07 -12.09
C ALA A 353 -6.07 12.96 -11.34
N ARG A 354 -6.27 11.85 -10.61
CA ARG A 354 -7.53 11.50 -9.95
C ARG A 354 -7.33 11.32 -8.45
N ALA A 355 -7.75 12.30 -7.66
CA ALA A 355 -7.69 12.19 -6.20
C ALA A 355 -8.50 10.99 -5.67
N ARG A 356 -9.52 10.55 -6.42
CA ARG A 356 -10.31 9.33 -6.17
C ARG A 356 -10.33 8.49 -7.42
N TRP A 357 -9.87 7.27 -7.29
CA TRP A 357 -9.81 6.33 -8.40
C TRP A 357 -9.98 4.90 -7.86
N PRO A 358 -11.23 4.41 -7.71
CA PRO A 358 -11.46 3.06 -7.19
C PRO A 358 -10.93 2.00 -8.16
N LEU A 359 -10.37 0.91 -7.62
CA LEU A 359 -9.95 -0.26 -8.42
C LEU A 359 -11.14 -0.98 -9.06
N ASP A 360 -12.26 -1.03 -8.35
CA ASP A 360 -13.52 -1.60 -8.84
C ASP A 360 -14.60 -0.51 -8.88
N PRO A 361 -14.76 0.17 -10.02
CA PRO A 361 -15.75 1.24 -10.17
C PRO A 361 -17.22 0.71 -10.20
N ALA A 362 -17.39 -0.59 -10.40
CA ALA A 362 -18.72 -1.23 -10.41
C ALA A 362 -19.17 -1.68 -9.00
N ALA A 363 -18.27 -1.66 -8.01
CA ALA A 363 -18.61 -2.09 -6.66
C ALA A 363 -19.66 -1.19 -6.02
N VAL A 364 -20.65 -1.81 -5.40
CA VAL A 364 -21.69 -1.10 -4.65
C VAL A 364 -21.03 -0.28 -3.51
N PRO A 365 -21.39 1.01 -3.33
CA PRO A 365 -20.90 1.80 -2.21
C PRO A 365 -21.19 1.10 -0.87
N ALA A 366 -20.21 1.05 0.03
CA ALA A 366 -20.43 0.48 1.36
C ALA A 366 -21.40 1.36 2.16
N LEU A 367 -22.28 0.71 2.92
CA LEU A 367 -23.20 1.39 3.84
C LEU A 367 -22.37 2.22 4.84
N GLY A 368 -22.70 3.49 5.01
CA GLY A 368 -21.96 4.41 5.91
C GLY A 368 -21.00 5.37 5.23
N ALA A 369 -20.74 5.21 3.95
CA ALA A 369 -19.80 6.06 3.19
C ALA A 369 -20.24 7.54 3.00
N GLY A 370 -21.37 7.96 3.55
CA GLY A 370 -21.90 9.33 3.44
C GLY A 370 -22.17 9.77 1.99
N LYS A 371 -22.54 11.07 1.80
CA LYS A 371 -22.79 11.65 0.46
C LYS A 371 -21.56 11.66 -0.47
N GLN A 372 -20.38 11.40 0.05
CA GLN A 372 -19.11 11.46 -0.71
C GLN A 372 -18.61 10.08 -1.18
N GLY A 373 -19.33 8.99 -0.92
CA GLY A 373 -18.90 7.63 -1.24
C GLY A 373 -17.73 7.14 -0.38
N ALA A 374 -17.45 5.83 -0.43
CA ALA A 374 -16.25 5.29 0.20
C ALA A 374 -15.00 6.02 -0.34
N LYS A 375 -14.06 6.33 0.55
CA LYS A 375 -12.68 6.61 0.11
C LYS A 375 -12.28 5.46 -0.81
N ALA A 376 -11.77 5.73 -1.99
CA ALA A 376 -11.55 4.84 -3.15
C ALA A 376 -11.21 3.41 -2.80
#